data_cf4a0ef036e3cd877f7585d2e971177b
#
_entry.id   cf4a0ef036e3cd877f7585d2e971177b
#
_cell.length_a   1.000
_cell.length_b   1.000
_cell.length_c   1.000
_cell.angle_alpha   90.00
_cell.angle_beta   90.00
_cell.angle_gamma   90.00
#
_symmetry.space_group_name_H-M   'P 1'
#
loop_
_entity.id
_entity.type
_entity.pdbx_description
1 polymer ?
#
loop_
_entity_poly.entity_id
_entity_poly.type
_entity_poly.pdbx_seq_one_letter_code
_entity_poly.pdbx_strand_id
1 'polypeptide(L)'
;MGLEITTREFDRVVVVDVVGKLTTAEGRTQLRDLIHVLSETGHKRFLLNLAGVDYVDSTGMGELVRCFTTARQKGGEMKLLQVNKRVADLLHMTRLNTIFEIYSEERAALGAFQRGA
;
A
#
# COMPACT_ATOMS: atom_id res chain seq x y z
N MET A 1 16.18 0.37 13.21
CA MET A 1 15.95 0.68 11.84
C MET A 1 14.48 0.71 11.61
N GLY A 2 14.00 1.78 11.20
CA GLY A 2 12.58 1.96 11.05
C GLY A 2 12.09 1.67 9.65
N LEU A 3 10.87 2.07 9.44
CA LEU A 3 10.24 2.03 8.14
C LEU A 3 10.57 3.32 7.41
N GLU A 4 11.00 3.21 6.17
CA GLU A 4 11.25 4.38 5.33
C GLU A 4 10.18 4.47 4.27
N ILE A 5 9.59 5.64 4.12
CA ILE A 5 8.52 5.85 3.16
C ILE A 5 8.84 7.06 2.32
N THR A 6 8.82 6.89 0.99
CA THR A 6 8.96 8.00 0.06
C THR A 6 7.84 7.94 -0.94
N THR A 7 7.54 9.07 -1.58
CA THR A 7 6.45 9.13 -2.53
C THR A 7 6.91 9.65 -3.88
N ARG A 8 6.25 9.18 -4.92
CA ARG A 8 6.43 9.65 -6.30
C ARG A 8 5.04 9.81 -6.87
N GLU A 9 4.87 10.65 -7.85
CA GLU A 9 3.55 10.84 -8.44
C GLU A 9 3.60 10.69 -9.96
N PHE A 10 2.69 9.90 -10.51
CA PHE A 10 2.53 9.69 -11.96
C PHE A 10 1.05 9.64 -12.30
N ASP A 11 0.63 10.48 -13.23
CA ASP A 11 -0.74 10.42 -13.76
C ASP A 11 -1.79 10.39 -12.67
N ARG A 12 -1.61 11.21 -11.64
CA ARG A 12 -2.52 11.34 -10.51
C ARG A 12 -2.52 10.13 -9.58
N VAL A 13 -1.53 9.26 -9.72
CA VAL A 13 -1.35 8.14 -8.82
C VAL A 13 -0.15 8.46 -7.94
N VAL A 14 -0.32 8.37 -6.62
CA VAL A 14 0.79 8.51 -5.70
C VAL A 14 1.38 7.11 -5.49
N VAL A 15 2.64 6.94 -5.89
CA VAL A 15 3.36 5.70 -5.64
C VAL A 15 4.06 5.88 -4.31
N VAL A 16 3.73 5.02 -3.35
CA VAL A 16 4.30 5.06 -2.01
C VAL A 16 5.32 3.93 -1.91
N ASP A 17 6.61 4.30 -1.91
CA ASP A 17 7.68 3.31 -1.80
C ASP A 17 7.98 3.08 -0.33
N VAL A 18 7.79 1.84 0.12
CA VAL A 18 7.96 1.47 1.52
C VAL A 18 9.12 0.51 1.64
N VAL A 19 10.05 0.81 2.55
CA VAL A 19 11.25 0.00 2.76
C VAL A 19 11.38 -0.32 4.23
N GLY A 20 11.65 -1.57 4.56
CA GLY A 20 11.90 -2.00 5.92
C GLY A 20 10.92 -3.04 6.40
N LYS A 21 10.56 -2.96 7.67
CA LYS A 21 9.65 -3.91 8.30
C LYS A 21 8.38 -3.20 8.73
N LEU A 22 7.25 -3.81 8.40
CA LEU A 22 5.94 -3.27 8.78
C LEU A 22 5.41 -4.11 9.94
N THR A 23 5.68 -3.64 11.16
CA THR A 23 5.41 -4.41 12.37
C THR A 23 4.84 -3.52 13.46
N THR A 24 4.49 -4.15 14.58
CA THR A 24 4.03 -3.45 15.78
C THR A 24 5.05 -2.42 16.26
N ALA A 25 6.35 -2.78 16.19
CA ALA A 25 7.40 -1.95 16.75
C ALA A 25 7.76 -0.74 15.89
N GLU A 26 7.58 -0.86 14.58
CA GLU A 26 8.15 0.11 13.64
C GLU A 26 7.09 0.66 12.69
N GLY A 27 6.99 1.98 12.64
CA GLY A 27 6.22 2.67 11.61
C GLY A 27 4.75 2.34 11.53
N ARG A 28 4.21 1.83 12.59
CA ARG A 28 2.86 1.26 12.61
C ARG A 28 1.77 2.22 12.15
N THR A 29 1.86 3.49 12.54
CA THR A 29 0.87 4.47 12.13
C THR A 29 1.38 5.39 11.03
N GLN A 30 2.66 5.33 10.72
CA GLN A 30 3.31 6.24 9.80
C GLN A 30 2.70 6.16 8.40
N LEU A 31 2.49 4.95 7.91
CA LEU A 31 1.91 4.73 6.59
C LEU A 31 0.46 5.20 6.55
N ARG A 32 -0.31 4.84 7.56
CA ARG A 32 -1.71 5.23 7.64
C ARG A 32 -1.86 6.75 7.72
N ASP A 33 -1.00 7.40 8.51
CA ASP A 33 -1.04 8.84 8.65
C ASP A 33 -0.74 9.53 7.32
N LEU A 34 0.21 8.99 6.56
CA LEU A 34 0.54 9.53 5.25
C LEU A 34 -0.65 9.42 4.30
N ILE A 35 -1.28 8.25 4.25
CA ILE A 35 -2.44 8.05 3.38
C ILE A 35 -3.57 9.00 3.78
N HIS A 36 -3.77 9.19 5.07
CA HIS A 36 -4.80 10.11 5.56
C HIS A 36 -4.53 11.54 5.11
N VAL A 37 -3.31 12.02 5.31
CA VAL A 37 -2.94 13.39 4.93
C VAL A 37 -3.08 13.60 3.42
N LEU A 38 -2.60 12.65 2.63
CA LEU A 38 -2.70 12.75 1.17
C LEU A 38 -4.16 12.72 0.71
N SER A 39 -4.98 11.90 1.34
CA SER A 39 -6.41 11.85 1.02
C SER A 39 -7.09 13.17 1.34
N GLU A 40 -6.71 13.81 2.46
CA GLU A 40 -7.28 15.10 2.84
C GLU A 40 -6.90 16.20 1.85
N THR A 41 -5.77 16.07 1.17
CA THR A 41 -5.33 17.07 0.20
C THR A 41 -5.77 16.74 -1.22
N GLY A 42 -6.66 15.76 -1.38
CA GLY A 42 -7.29 15.50 -2.67
C GLY A 42 -6.72 14.34 -3.45
N HIS A 43 -5.71 13.66 -2.94
CA HIS A 43 -5.16 12.49 -3.62
C HIS A 43 -6.10 11.31 -3.43
N LYS A 44 -6.34 10.55 -4.50
CA LYS A 44 -7.31 9.47 -4.46
C LYS A 44 -6.79 8.11 -4.92
N ARG A 45 -5.62 8.08 -5.53
CA ARG A 45 -5.09 6.84 -6.09
C ARG A 45 -3.72 6.58 -5.51
N PHE A 46 -3.58 5.43 -4.84
CA PHE A 46 -2.35 5.07 -4.15
C PHE A 46 -1.86 3.70 -4.62
N LEU A 47 -0.59 3.65 -5.00
CA LEU A 47 0.06 2.39 -5.33
C LEU A 47 1.16 2.17 -4.31
N LEU A 48 0.97 1.21 -3.41
CA LEU A 48 1.95 0.89 -2.40
C LEU A 48 2.97 -0.09 -2.97
N ASN A 49 4.19 0.38 -3.11
CA ASN A 49 5.29 -0.45 -3.58
C ASN A 49 5.95 -1.10 -2.36
N LEU A 50 5.76 -2.40 -2.25
CA LEU A 50 6.25 -3.17 -1.12
C LEU A 50 7.50 -3.99 -1.46
N ALA A 51 8.15 -3.69 -2.58
CA ALA A 51 9.36 -4.41 -2.99
C ALA A 51 10.44 -4.36 -1.92
N GLY A 52 10.53 -3.26 -1.19
CA GLY A 52 11.51 -3.08 -0.13
C GLY A 52 11.07 -3.53 1.25
N VAL A 53 9.87 -4.10 1.36
CA VAL A 53 9.36 -4.59 2.64
C VAL A 53 9.72 -6.06 2.77
N ASP A 54 10.59 -6.38 3.73
CA ASP A 54 11.07 -7.74 3.90
C ASP A 54 10.31 -8.52 4.96
N TYR A 55 9.47 -7.86 5.74
CA TYR A 55 8.73 -8.54 6.78
C TYR A 55 7.46 -7.76 7.17
N VAL A 56 6.36 -8.48 7.34
CA VAL A 56 5.08 -7.91 7.81
C VAL A 56 4.52 -8.87 8.85
N ASP A 57 4.20 -8.37 10.04
CA ASP A 57 3.51 -9.20 11.04
C ASP A 57 2.01 -8.93 10.96
N SER A 58 1.24 -9.55 11.86
CA SER A 58 -0.22 -9.41 11.83
C SER A 58 -0.66 -7.96 12.06
N THR A 59 0.07 -7.22 12.88
CA THR A 59 -0.24 -5.80 13.11
C THR A 59 0.03 -5.00 11.85
N GLY A 60 1.15 -5.28 11.18
CA GLY A 60 1.47 -4.62 9.91
C GLY A 60 0.44 -4.93 8.83
N MET A 61 -0.02 -6.18 8.80
CA MET A 61 -1.07 -6.56 7.84
C MET A 61 -2.35 -5.77 8.12
N GLY A 62 -2.70 -5.60 9.40
CA GLY A 62 -3.84 -4.78 9.78
C GLY A 62 -3.68 -3.33 9.36
N GLU A 63 -2.46 -2.80 9.41
CA GLU A 63 -2.19 -1.43 8.95
C GLU A 63 -2.44 -1.29 7.44
N LEU A 64 -2.06 -2.29 6.65
CA LEU A 64 -2.34 -2.26 5.22
C LEU A 64 -3.84 -2.19 4.96
N VAL A 65 -4.62 -2.97 5.71
CA VAL A 65 -6.07 -2.95 5.60
C VAL A 65 -6.62 -1.59 5.99
N ARG A 66 -6.10 -0.98 7.05
CA ARG A 66 -6.54 0.34 7.47
C ARG A 66 -6.23 1.40 6.43
N CYS A 67 -5.07 1.31 5.79
CA CYS A 67 -4.72 2.22 4.69
C CYS A 67 -5.71 2.10 3.55
N PHE A 68 -6.02 0.87 3.18
CA PHE A 68 -6.98 0.58 2.11
C PHE A 68 -8.35 1.17 2.46
N THR A 69 -8.81 0.92 3.68
CA THR A 69 -10.11 1.41 4.13
C THR A 69 -10.15 2.94 4.14
N THR A 70 -9.09 3.58 4.64
CA THR A 70 -9.00 5.04 4.66
C THR A 70 -9.11 5.62 3.26
N ALA A 71 -8.36 5.04 2.31
CA ALA A 71 -8.42 5.51 0.93
C ALA A 71 -9.83 5.37 0.36
N ARG A 72 -10.47 4.23 0.59
CA ARG A 72 -11.81 3.98 0.08
C ARG A 72 -12.85 4.91 0.71
N GLN A 73 -12.74 5.17 1.99
CA GLN A 73 -13.67 6.07 2.68
C GLN A 73 -13.59 7.50 2.16
N LYS A 74 -12.43 7.87 1.64
CA LYS A 74 -12.23 9.20 1.07
C LYS A 74 -12.50 9.24 -0.43
N GLY A 75 -13.09 8.18 -0.97
CA GLY A 75 -13.46 8.13 -2.39
C GLY A 75 -12.32 7.70 -3.31
N GLY A 76 -11.25 7.14 -2.74
CA GLY A 76 -10.10 6.73 -3.53
C GLY A 76 -9.95 5.23 -3.60
N GLU A 77 -8.78 4.79 -4.05
CA GLU A 77 -8.45 3.37 -4.17
C GLU A 77 -6.97 3.15 -3.92
N MET A 78 -6.62 1.95 -3.53
CA MET A 78 -5.25 1.57 -3.23
C MET A 78 -4.97 0.19 -3.81
N LYS A 79 -3.83 0.07 -4.49
CA LYS A 79 -3.36 -1.20 -5.04
C LYS A 79 -1.97 -1.47 -4.51
N LEU A 80 -1.53 -2.72 -4.58
CA LEU A 80 -0.21 -3.13 -4.09
C LEU A 80 0.70 -3.50 -5.26
N LEU A 81 1.98 -3.23 -5.09
CA LEU A 81 3.00 -3.51 -6.10
C LEU A 81 4.14 -4.31 -5.46
N GLN A 82 4.51 -5.39 -6.12
CA GLN A 82 5.72 -6.17 -5.81
C GLN A 82 5.82 -6.65 -4.36
N VAL A 83 4.85 -7.42 -3.93
CA VAL A 83 4.95 -8.09 -2.63
C VAL A 83 5.87 -9.30 -2.77
N ASN A 84 6.71 -9.56 -1.75
CA ASN A 84 7.55 -10.75 -1.79
C ASN A 84 6.70 -12.00 -1.48
N LYS A 85 7.30 -13.18 -1.66
CA LYS A 85 6.56 -14.42 -1.49
C LYS A 85 5.97 -14.57 -0.10
N ARG A 86 6.72 -14.20 0.94
CA ARG A 86 6.25 -14.32 2.31
C ARG A 86 5.03 -13.45 2.55
N VAL A 87 5.06 -12.21 2.08
CA VAL A 87 3.92 -11.29 2.22
C VAL A 87 2.75 -11.78 1.38
N ALA A 88 3.01 -12.26 0.17
CA ALA A 88 1.97 -12.80 -0.69
C ALA A 88 1.28 -14.00 -0.03
N ASP A 89 2.07 -14.91 0.55
CA ASP A 89 1.53 -16.07 1.24
C ASP A 89 0.64 -15.64 2.42
N LEU A 90 1.09 -14.65 3.18
CA LEU A 90 0.33 -14.15 4.32
C LEU A 90 -0.98 -13.51 3.88
N LEU A 91 -0.95 -12.73 2.80
CA LEU A 91 -2.17 -12.17 2.22
C LEU A 91 -3.13 -13.26 1.79
N HIS A 92 -2.60 -14.31 1.18
CA HIS A 92 -3.41 -15.42 0.71
C HIS A 92 -4.04 -16.18 1.89
N MET A 93 -3.25 -16.48 2.91
CA MET A 93 -3.72 -17.21 4.10
C MET A 93 -4.81 -16.46 4.85
N THR A 94 -4.74 -15.15 4.86
CA THR A 94 -5.72 -14.31 5.54
C THR A 94 -6.86 -13.87 4.61
N ARG A 95 -6.82 -14.31 3.36
CA ARG A 95 -7.79 -13.97 2.32
C ARG A 95 -7.81 -12.48 1.97
N LEU A 96 -6.81 -11.74 2.38
CA LEU A 96 -6.71 -10.32 2.04
C LEU A 96 -6.33 -10.10 0.59
N ASN A 97 -5.83 -11.14 -0.08
CA ASN A 97 -5.61 -11.08 -1.51
C ASN A 97 -6.90 -10.88 -2.31
N THR A 98 -8.05 -11.08 -1.69
CA THR A 98 -9.35 -10.81 -2.35
C THR A 98 -9.72 -9.34 -2.28
N ILE A 99 -9.10 -8.60 -1.36
CA ILE A 99 -9.35 -7.17 -1.18
C ILE A 99 -8.39 -6.35 -2.03
N PHE A 100 -7.10 -6.71 -1.99
CA PHE A 100 -6.05 -5.96 -2.67
C PHE A 100 -5.81 -6.50 -4.07
N GLU A 101 -5.74 -5.59 -5.04
CA GLU A 101 -5.19 -5.92 -6.35
C GLU A 101 -3.67 -5.80 -6.26
N ILE A 102 -2.99 -6.85 -6.63
CA ILE A 102 -1.54 -6.95 -6.48
C ILE A 102 -0.91 -7.07 -7.86
N TYR A 103 0.07 -6.23 -8.12
CA TYR A 103 0.76 -6.19 -9.41
C TYR A 103 2.24 -6.46 -9.22
N SER A 104 2.85 -7.11 -10.20
CA SER A 104 4.28 -7.37 -10.17
C SER A 104 5.08 -6.29 -10.93
N GLU A 105 4.40 -5.49 -11.74
CA GLU A 105 5.06 -4.44 -12.54
C GLU A 105 4.35 -3.11 -12.38
N GLU A 106 5.15 -2.08 -12.16
CA GLU A 106 4.61 -0.74 -11.89
C GLU A 106 3.78 -0.22 -13.06
N ARG A 107 4.25 -0.44 -14.28
CA ARG A 107 3.51 0.04 -15.46
C ARG A 107 2.13 -0.59 -15.54
N ALA A 108 2.02 -1.88 -15.27
CA ALA A 108 0.73 -2.56 -15.29
C ALA A 108 -0.19 -2.02 -14.20
N ALA A 109 0.36 -1.77 -13.02
CA ALA A 109 -0.41 -1.21 -11.91
C ALA A 109 -0.93 0.18 -12.23
N LEU A 110 -0.06 1.04 -12.76
CA LEU A 110 -0.46 2.39 -13.14
C LEU A 110 -1.55 2.37 -14.21
N GLY A 111 -1.43 1.47 -15.17
CA GLY A 111 -2.43 1.30 -16.21
C GLY A 111 -3.79 0.87 -15.67
N ALA A 112 -3.79 0.06 -14.62
CA ALA A 112 -5.01 -0.41 -13.99
C ALA A 112 -5.81 0.75 -13.37
N PHE A 113 -5.12 1.74 -12.78
CA PHE A 113 -5.79 2.94 -12.27
C PHE A 113 -6.41 3.75 -13.41
N GLN A 114 -5.70 3.85 -14.51
CA GLN A 114 -6.19 4.60 -15.67
C GLN A 114 -7.48 3.99 -16.21
N ARG A 115 -7.52 2.66 -16.31
CA ARG A 115 -8.69 1.97 -16.83
C ARG A 115 -9.89 2.06 -15.90
N GLY A 116 -9.66 2.23 -14.62
CA GLY A 116 -10.72 2.33 -13.64
C GLY A 116 -11.36 3.71 -13.54
N ALA A 117 -10.82 4.67 -14.26
CA ALA A 117 -11.30 6.06 -14.15
C ALA A 117 -12.62 6.34 -14.91
#